data_70060f5f1fa4a04828894f4cd989fc2c
#
_entry.id   70060f5f1fa4a04828894f4cd989fc2c
#
_cell.length_a   1.000
_cell.length_b   1.000
_cell.length_c   1.000
_cell.angle_alpha   90.00
_cell.angle_beta   90.00
_cell.angle_gamma   90.00
#
_symmetry.space_group_name_H-M   'P 1'
#
loop_
_entity.id
_entity.type
_entity.pdbx_description
1 polymer ?
#
loop_
_entity_poly.entity_id
_entity_poly.type
_entity_poly.pdbx_seq_one_letter_code
_entity_poly.pdbx_strand_id
1 'polypeptide(L)'
;VVNDVIGMNNPFEYRNKNQVVFGYDEKRRIVSGFYEEFSHKIVNFTTCSIQDKVADKIVNTIKELMFKMHILPYDEDKQKGLIRHVIVKRSKALNETMVVIVTSSEVFPGRNNFLKALLASNKEITTVIQNINSRKTTQVLGEKEIVLFGKGYINDILCEKKFKISSKSFYQINPIQTRILYETAINAANLSKDDVLLDA
;
A
#
# COMPACT_ATOMS: atom_id res chain seq x y z
N VAL A 1 8.97 17.67 -32.38
CA VAL A 1 7.82 16.82 -32.75
C VAL A 1 7.23 16.29 -31.47
N VAL A 2 5.93 16.45 -31.27
CA VAL A 2 5.19 15.83 -30.16
C VAL A 2 4.53 14.57 -30.70
N ASN A 3 4.87 13.44 -30.13
CA ASN A 3 4.29 12.16 -30.52
C ASN A 3 2.93 11.94 -29.84
N ASP A 4 2.17 10.96 -30.31
CA ASP A 4 0.91 10.57 -29.71
C ASP A 4 1.11 10.03 -28.28
N VAL A 5 0.07 10.17 -27.45
CA VAL A 5 0.06 9.66 -26.09
C VAL A 5 0.00 8.13 -26.10
N ILE A 6 0.96 7.50 -25.43
CA ILE A 6 0.97 6.04 -25.23
C ILE A 6 0.02 5.70 -24.07
N GLY A 7 -1.22 5.38 -24.42
CA GLY A 7 -2.25 5.02 -23.44
C GLY A 7 -2.13 3.58 -22.93
N MET A 8 -2.87 3.28 -21.87
CA MET A 8 -2.97 1.95 -21.29
C MET A 8 -4.15 1.19 -21.91
N ASN A 9 -3.94 -0.05 -22.37
CA ASN A 9 -5.00 -0.87 -22.97
C ASN A 9 -6.12 -1.23 -21.99
N ASN A 10 -5.73 -1.54 -20.73
CA ASN A 10 -6.68 -1.79 -19.66
C ASN A 10 -6.35 -0.88 -18.45
N PRO A 11 -7.07 0.24 -18.27
CA PRO A 11 -6.78 1.23 -17.24
C PRO A 11 -7.37 0.87 -15.86
N PHE A 12 -7.72 -0.39 -15.64
CA PHE A 12 -8.30 -0.86 -14.38
C PHE A 12 -7.32 -1.76 -13.61
N GLU A 13 -7.45 -1.75 -12.28
CA GLU A 13 -6.73 -2.63 -11.34
C GLU A 13 -5.20 -2.64 -11.51
N TYR A 14 -4.64 -1.55 -12.06
CA TYR A 14 -3.22 -1.48 -12.38
C TYR A 14 -2.33 -1.16 -11.17
N ARG A 15 -2.89 -0.55 -10.11
CA ARG A 15 -2.09 -0.11 -8.98
C ARG A 15 -1.55 -1.30 -8.20
N ASN A 16 -0.24 -1.29 -7.99
CA ASN A 16 0.46 -2.26 -7.16
C ASN A 16 0.66 -1.79 -5.71
N LYS A 17 0.18 -0.58 -5.37
CA LYS A 17 0.19 -0.02 -4.02
C LYS A 17 -1.16 0.62 -3.72
N ASN A 18 -1.83 0.12 -2.68
CA ASN A 18 -3.02 0.71 -2.09
C ASN A 18 -2.66 1.25 -0.72
N GLN A 19 -3.13 2.46 -0.40
CA GLN A 19 -2.95 3.08 0.91
C GLN A 19 -4.28 3.67 1.33
N VAL A 20 -4.79 3.25 2.46
CA VAL A 20 -6.08 3.72 2.99
C VAL A 20 -5.95 4.17 4.43
N VAL A 21 -6.85 5.08 4.84
CA VAL A 21 -7.07 5.47 6.23
C VAL A 21 -8.27 4.73 6.79
N PHE A 22 -8.34 4.62 8.11
CA PHE A 22 -9.50 4.11 8.83
C PHE A 22 -10.05 5.20 9.75
N GLY A 23 -11.35 5.21 9.92
CA GLY A 23 -12.05 6.15 10.79
C GLY A 23 -13.48 5.72 11.03
N TYR A 24 -14.32 6.67 11.46
CA TYR A 24 -15.73 6.46 11.70
C TYR A 24 -16.58 7.29 10.75
N ASP A 25 -17.69 6.72 10.29
CA ASP A 25 -18.75 7.50 9.66
C ASP A 25 -19.64 8.21 10.72
N GLU A 26 -20.62 8.96 10.25
CA GLU A 26 -21.59 9.66 11.09
C GLU A 26 -22.40 8.70 12.01
N LYS A 27 -22.55 7.44 11.62
CA LYS A 27 -23.21 6.39 12.39
C LYS A 27 -22.26 5.59 13.29
N ARG A 28 -21.01 6.08 13.48
CA ARG A 28 -19.95 5.42 14.25
C ARG A 28 -19.57 4.02 13.77
N ARG A 29 -19.76 3.72 12.49
CA ARG A 29 -19.26 2.48 11.88
C ARG A 29 -17.84 2.70 11.39
N ILE A 30 -17.00 1.69 11.51
CA ILE A 30 -15.63 1.73 10.98
C ILE A 30 -15.69 1.77 9.45
N VAL A 31 -15.06 2.78 8.88
CA VAL A 31 -14.95 2.99 7.43
C VAL A 31 -13.49 3.02 7.02
N SER A 32 -13.23 2.75 5.74
CA SER A 32 -11.89 2.82 5.15
C SER A 32 -11.95 3.49 3.79
N GLY A 33 -10.96 4.34 3.51
CA GLY A 33 -10.95 5.08 2.26
C GLY A 33 -9.83 6.12 2.19
N PHE A 34 -10.12 7.24 1.53
CA PHE A 34 -9.24 8.40 1.45
C PHE A 34 -9.86 9.57 2.17
N TYR A 35 -9.02 10.49 2.64
CA TYR A 35 -9.53 11.78 3.12
C TYR A 35 -10.11 12.59 1.96
N GLU A 36 -11.26 13.21 2.19
CA GLU A 36 -11.76 14.28 1.36
C GLU A 36 -10.75 15.44 1.38
N GLU A 37 -10.59 16.13 0.27
CA GLU A 37 -9.61 17.20 0.13
C GLU A 37 -9.79 18.27 1.23
N PHE A 38 -8.67 18.66 1.84
CA PHE A 38 -8.61 19.62 2.96
C PHE A 38 -9.44 19.25 4.20
N SER A 39 -9.74 17.99 4.40
CA SER A 39 -10.50 17.51 5.57
C SER A 39 -9.98 16.18 6.13
N HIS A 40 -10.46 15.82 7.35
CA HIS A 40 -10.29 14.47 7.90
C HIS A 40 -11.53 13.58 7.69
N LYS A 41 -12.48 14.03 6.86
CA LYS A 41 -13.62 13.20 6.49
C LYS A 41 -13.19 12.13 5.50
N ILE A 42 -13.61 10.88 5.74
CA ILE A 42 -13.22 9.74 4.91
C ILE A 42 -14.27 9.47 3.86
N VAL A 43 -13.87 9.51 2.59
CA VAL A 43 -14.65 8.98 1.47
C VAL A 43 -14.53 7.46 1.51
N ASN A 44 -15.57 6.80 2.04
CA ASN A 44 -15.57 5.35 2.22
C ASN A 44 -15.81 4.61 0.91
N PHE A 45 -15.03 3.58 0.66
CA PHE A 45 -15.27 2.64 -0.44
C PHE A 45 -14.87 1.21 -0.02
N THR A 46 -15.45 0.23 -0.70
CA THR A 46 -15.12 -1.20 -0.54
C THR A 46 -14.29 -1.72 -1.71
N THR A 47 -14.43 -1.08 -2.86
CA THR A 47 -13.69 -1.39 -4.10
C THR A 47 -13.34 -0.11 -4.82
N CYS A 48 -12.22 -0.11 -5.52
CA CYS A 48 -11.80 0.99 -6.37
C CYS A 48 -11.35 0.43 -7.72
N SER A 49 -11.86 1.01 -8.81
CA SER A 49 -11.63 0.49 -10.17
C SER A 49 -10.16 0.45 -10.60
N ILE A 50 -9.31 1.29 -10.03
CA ILE A 50 -7.87 1.32 -10.34
C ILE A 50 -7.02 0.53 -9.33
N GLN A 51 -7.57 0.17 -8.17
CA GLN A 51 -6.86 -0.60 -7.15
C GLN A 51 -6.92 -2.10 -7.43
N ASP A 52 -5.90 -2.83 -6.94
CA ASP A 52 -5.85 -4.28 -7.04
C ASP A 52 -6.93 -4.92 -6.13
N LYS A 53 -7.73 -5.84 -6.67
CA LYS A 53 -8.83 -6.51 -5.95
C LYS A 53 -8.38 -7.27 -4.71
N VAL A 54 -7.17 -7.86 -4.74
CA VAL A 54 -6.62 -8.56 -3.57
C VAL A 54 -6.32 -7.57 -2.46
N ALA A 55 -5.81 -6.38 -2.81
CA ALA A 55 -5.58 -5.34 -1.83
C ALA A 55 -6.88 -4.80 -1.22
N ASP A 56 -7.93 -4.61 -2.02
CA ASP A 56 -9.26 -4.23 -1.53
C ASP A 56 -9.84 -5.29 -0.58
N LYS A 57 -9.73 -6.58 -0.94
CA LYS A 57 -10.13 -7.70 -0.08
C LYS A 57 -9.40 -7.67 1.28
N ILE A 58 -8.08 -7.47 1.27
CA ILE A 58 -7.26 -7.39 2.49
C ILE A 58 -7.72 -6.22 3.37
N VAL A 59 -7.93 -5.03 2.79
CA VAL A 59 -8.40 -3.85 3.52
C VAL A 59 -9.77 -4.11 4.15
N ASN A 60 -10.70 -4.70 3.40
CA ASN A 60 -12.03 -5.04 3.93
C ASN A 60 -11.94 -6.08 5.06
N THR A 61 -11.08 -7.09 4.93
CA THR A 61 -10.83 -8.06 6.02
C THR A 61 -10.30 -7.37 7.26
N ILE A 62 -9.35 -6.44 7.13
CA ILE A 62 -8.81 -5.67 8.27
C ILE A 62 -9.92 -4.86 8.94
N LYS A 63 -10.79 -4.20 8.15
CA LYS A 63 -11.94 -3.44 8.66
C LYS A 63 -12.88 -4.33 9.49
N GLU A 64 -13.19 -5.52 9.00
CA GLU A 64 -14.03 -6.49 9.74
C GLU A 64 -13.36 -6.98 11.03
N LEU A 65 -12.04 -7.26 10.98
CA LEU A 65 -11.29 -7.67 12.17
C LEU A 65 -11.20 -6.55 13.20
N MET A 66 -11.03 -5.31 12.78
CA MET A 66 -11.08 -4.15 13.68
C MET A 66 -12.42 -4.09 14.43
N PHE A 67 -13.53 -4.28 13.73
CA PHE A 67 -14.86 -4.31 14.35
C PHE A 67 -14.99 -5.49 15.33
N LYS A 68 -14.68 -6.72 14.90
CA LYS A 68 -14.83 -7.95 15.70
C LYS A 68 -13.94 -7.97 16.95
N MET A 69 -12.77 -7.35 16.89
CA MET A 69 -11.77 -7.37 17.96
C MET A 69 -11.72 -6.04 18.74
N HIS A 70 -12.67 -5.13 18.50
CA HIS A 70 -12.74 -3.82 19.15
C HIS A 70 -11.47 -2.98 19.00
N ILE A 71 -10.79 -3.10 17.86
CA ILE A 71 -9.61 -2.30 17.52
C ILE A 71 -10.07 -0.97 16.93
N LEU A 72 -9.73 0.12 17.61
CA LEU A 72 -10.21 1.44 17.23
C LEU A 72 -9.38 2.03 16.09
N PRO A 73 -10.01 2.61 15.03
CA PRO A 73 -9.31 3.48 14.11
C PRO A 73 -8.77 4.71 14.83
N TYR A 74 -7.64 5.24 14.36
CA TYR A 74 -7.04 6.42 14.94
C TYR A 74 -7.76 7.69 14.47
N ASP A 75 -8.17 8.49 15.44
CA ASP A 75 -8.77 9.82 15.23
C ASP A 75 -7.66 10.86 15.33
N GLU A 76 -7.33 11.51 14.22
CA GLU A 76 -6.23 12.49 14.15
C GLU A 76 -6.51 13.73 14.99
N ASP A 77 -7.78 14.13 15.15
CA ASP A 77 -8.15 15.31 15.91
C ASP A 77 -8.08 15.05 17.42
N LYS A 78 -8.56 13.88 17.85
CA LYS A 78 -8.56 13.46 19.26
C LYS A 78 -7.28 12.76 19.68
N GLN A 79 -6.42 12.37 18.74
CA GLN A 79 -5.20 11.59 18.97
C GLN A 79 -5.46 10.29 19.76
N LYS A 80 -6.55 9.60 19.42
CA LYS A 80 -6.98 8.37 20.09
C LYS A 80 -7.30 7.29 19.07
N GLY A 81 -7.05 6.04 19.44
CA GLY A 81 -7.21 4.87 18.59
C GLY A 81 -5.88 4.26 18.22
N LEU A 82 -5.87 3.17 17.46
CA LEU A 82 -4.66 2.38 17.19
C LEU A 82 -4.28 2.39 15.71
N ILE A 83 -5.15 1.92 14.81
CA ILE A 83 -4.81 1.80 13.39
C ILE A 83 -5.07 3.12 12.67
N ARG A 84 -4.00 3.70 12.11
CA ARG A 84 -4.03 4.95 11.33
C ARG A 84 -4.24 4.66 9.85
N HIS A 85 -3.34 3.88 9.27
CA HIS A 85 -3.34 3.56 7.85
C HIS A 85 -3.07 2.08 7.63
N VAL A 86 -3.49 1.57 6.50
CA VAL A 86 -3.01 0.31 5.95
C VAL A 86 -2.47 0.56 4.55
N ILE A 87 -1.27 0.02 4.29
CA ILE A 87 -0.67 0.03 2.97
C ILE A 87 -0.54 -1.42 2.51
N VAL A 88 -1.06 -1.72 1.34
CA VAL A 88 -0.87 -3.00 0.67
C VAL A 88 0.00 -2.77 -0.55
N LYS A 89 1.15 -3.43 -0.61
CA LYS A 89 2.02 -3.46 -1.80
C LYS A 89 2.00 -4.86 -2.39
N ARG A 90 1.87 -4.94 -3.70
CA ARG A 90 1.73 -6.21 -4.38
C ARG A 90 2.65 -6.33 -5.59
N SER A 91 3.37 -7.44 -5.68
CA SER A 91 4.01 -7.91 -6.89
C SER A 91 3.08 -8.88 -7.60
N LYS A 92 2.54 -8.48 -8.75
CA LYS A 92 1.75 -9.39 -9.60
C LYS A 92 2.65 -10.41 -10.30
N ALA A 93 3.88 -10.03 -10.64
CA ALA A 93 4.84 -10.89 -11.32
C ALA A 93 5.28 -12.08 -10.45
N LEU A 94 5.45 -11.87 -9.14
CA LEU A 94 5.91 -12.91 -8.21
C LEU A 94 4.84 -13.38 -7.22
N ASN A 95 3.62 -12.84 -7.34
CA ASN A 95 2.50 -13.11 -6.42
C ASN A 95 2.87 -12.90 -4.94
N GLU A 96 3.69 -11.89 -4.66
CA GLU A 96 4.06 -11.50 -3.29
C GLU A 96 3.21 -10.29 -2.86
N THR A 97 2.72 -10.33 -1.62
CA THR A 97 1.88 -9.26 -1.05
C THR A 97 2.39 -8.86 0.32
N MET A 98 2.68 -7.58 0.48
CA MET A 98 3.05 -6.96 1.74
C MET A 98 1.88 -6.16 2.30
N VAL A 99 1.59 -6.35 3.58
CA VAL A 99 0.64 -5.52 4.34
C VAL A 99 1.41 -4.76 5.40
N VAL A 100 1.32 -3.42 5.37
CA VAL A 100 1.89 -2.55 6.39
C VAL A 100 0.74 -1.94 7.18
N ILE A 101 0.66 -2.27 8.46
CA ILE A 101 -0.35 -1.75 9.40
C ILE A 101 0.31 -0.62 10.19
N VAL A 102 -0.10 0.61 9.92
CA VAL A 102 0.42 1.79 10.61
C VAL A 102 -0.38 2.01 11.87
N THR A 103 0.30 1.95 13.03
CA THR A 103 -0.30 2.10 14.34
C THR A 103 0.22 3.34 15.06
N SER A 104 -0.62 3.95 15.90
CA SER A 104 -0.25 5.09 16.76
C SER A 104 0.65 4.69 17.92
N SER A 105 0.70 3.39 18.25
CA SER A 105 1.44 2.82 19.38
C SER A 105 2.09 1.50 18.97
N GLU A 106 3.20 1.17 19.63
CA GLU A 106 3.82 -0.16 19.52
C GLU A 106 2.95 -1.26 20.14
N VAL A 107 2.23 -0.91 21.20
CA VAL A 107 1.33 -1.85 21.86
C VAL A 107 0.10 -2.07 20.98
N PHE A 108 -0.05 -3.30 20.52
CA PHE A 108 -1.17 -3.74 19.71
C PHE A 108 -1.91 -4.86 20.45
N PRO A 109 -2.96 -4.55 21.22
CA PRO A 109 -3.72 -5.56 21.95
C PRO A 109 -4.31 -6.61 21.01
N GLY A 110 -4.18 -7.89 21.35
CA GLY A 110 -4.71 -8.98 20.53
C GLY A 110 -3.96 -9.21 19.21
N ARG A 111 -2.79 -8.62 18.99
CA ARG A 111 -2.01 -8.67 17.75
C ARG A 111 -1.89 -10.06 17.14
N ASN A 112 -1.58 -11.07 17.97
CA ASN A 112 -1.38 -12.44 17.49
C ASN A 112 -2.67 -13.05 16.92
N ASN A 113 -3.80 -12.83 17.59
CA ASN A 113 -5.10 -13.30 17.14
C ASN A 113 -5.54 -12.55 15.86
N PHE A 114 -5.32 -11.23 15.81
CA PHE A 114 -5.55 -10.41 14.63
C PHE A 114 -4.74 -10.92 13.43
N LEU A 115 -3.43 -11.11 13.61
CA LEU A 115 -2.54 -11.61 12.57
C LEU A 115 -2.97 -13.01 12.07
N LYS A 116 -3.27 -13.93 12.99
CA LYS A 116 -3.75 -15.27 12.65
C LYS A 116 -5.03 -15.23 11.81
N ALA A 117 -5.99 -14.42 12.19
CA ALA A 117 -7.26 -14.27 11.47
C ALA A 117 -7.07 -13.61 10.09
N LEU A 118 -6.21 -12.57 10.00
CA LEU A 118 -5.87 -11.90 8.75
C LEU A 118 -5.25 -12.88 7.74
N LEU A 119 -4.26 -13.66 8.16
CA LEU A 119 -3.57 -14.64 7.32
C LEU A 119 -4.46 -15.84 6.96
N ALA A 120 -5.38 -16.23 7.85
CA ALA A 120 -6.34 -17.29 7.56
C ALA A 120 -7.28 -16.92 6.40
N SER A 121 -7.71 -15.66 6.34
CA SER A 121 -8.65 -15.12 5.35
C SER A 121 -7.97 -14.67 4.05
N ASN A 122 -6.66 -14.43 4.05
CA ASN A 122 -5.91 -13.85 2.92
C ASN A 122 -4.59 -14.60 2.71
N LYS A 123 -4.66 -15.70 1.97
CA LYS A 123 -3.51 -16.58 1.70
C LYS A 123 -2.45 -15.94 0.80
N GLU A 124 -2.81 -14.89 0.11
CA GLU A 124 -1.94 -14.11 -0.78
C GLU A 124 -0.91 -13.26 -0.01
N ILE A 125 -1.10 -13.04 1.30
CA ILE A 125 -0.18 -12.25 2.12
C ILE A 125 1.11 -13.05 2.36
N THR A 126 2.24 -12.48 1.93
CA THR A 126 3.57 -13.06 2.12
C THR A 126 4.37 -12.39 3.23
N THR A 127 4.02 -11.15 3.59
CA THR A 127 4.65 -10.45 4.73
C THR A 127 3.71 -9.42 5.34
N VAL A 128 3.77 -9.26 6.67
CA VAL A 128 3.02 -8.26 7.44
C VAL A 128 3.98 -7.48 8.32
N ILE A 129 3.89 -6.16 8.28
CA ILE A 129 4.70 -5.24 9.06
C ILE A 129 3.77 -4.36 9.90
N GLN A 130 4.09 -4.19 11.17
CA GLN A 130 3.56 -3.11 12.00
C GLN A 130 4.55 -1.94 11.89
N ASN A 131 4.09 -0.81 11.37
CA ASN A 131 4.83 0.44 11.37
C ASN A 131 4.27 1.34 12.47
N ILE A 132 5.13 1.86 13.34
CA ILE A 132 4.72 2.67 14.49
C ILE A 132 4.90 4.15 14.14
N ASN A 133 3.79 4.88 14.07
CA ASN A 133 3.78 6.33 13.89
C ASN A 133 2.93 6.97 14.99
N SER A 134 3.59 7.31 16.10
CA SER A 134 2.97 7.95 17.27
C SER A 134 2.95 9.48 17.19
N ARG A 135 3.53 10.07 16.13
CA ARG A 135 3.68 11.51 15.98
C ARG A 135 2.43 12.14 15.36
N LYS A 136 2.16 13.41 15.73
CA LYS A 136 1.21 14.26 15.00
C LYS A 136 1.93 14.77 13.73
N THR A 137 1.70 14.15 12.62
CA THR A 137 2.39 14.43 11.36
C THR A 137 1.54 14.02 10.16
N THR A 138 1.74 14.66 9.03
CA THR A 138 1.18 14.28 7.73
C THR A 138 1.90 13.08 7.10
N GLN A 139 3.08 12.72 7.61
CA GLN A 139 3.79 11.53 7.16
C GLN A 139 3.03 10.27 7.59
N VAL A 140 2.77 9.38 6.65
CA VAL A 140 2.04 8.14 6.90
C VAL A 140 2.88 7.15 7.70
N LEU A 141 4.14 6.94 7.31
CA LEU A 141 5.03 5.97 7.95
C LEU A 141 5.88 6.62 9.04
N GLY A 142 5.94 5.94 10.18
CA GLY A 142 6.90 6.24 11.25
C GLY A 142 8.28 5.60 10.99
N GLU A 143 9.20 5.81 11.92
CA GLU A 143 10.56 5.30 11.80
C GLU A 143 10.69 3.83 12.21
N LYS A 144 9.98 3.42 13.27
CA LYS A 144 10.07 2.08 13.85
C LYS A 144 9.13 1.10 13.15
N GLU A 145 9.64 -0.09 12.87
CA GLU A 145 8.90 -1.18 12.27
C GLU A 145 9.15 -2.50 13.00
N ILE A 146 8.13 -3.34 13.02
CA ILE A 146 8.17 -4.70 13.56
C ILE A 146 7.63 -5.63 12.48
N VAL A 147 8.44 -6.59 12.05
CA VAL A 147 7.96 -7.64 11.13
C VAL A 147 7.13 -8.62 11.93
N LEU A 148 5.83 -8.70 11.61
CA LEU A 148 4.90 -9.61 12.28
C LEU A 148 4.82 -10.97 11.60
N PHE A 149 5.05 -11.01 10.29
CA PHE A 149 5.02 -12.23 9.49
C PHE A 149 5.89 -12.06 8.23
N GLY A 150 6.53 -13.14 7.80
CA GLY A 150 7.29 -13.19 6.56
C GLY A 150 8.65 -12.48 6.63
N LYS A 151 9.11 -12.00 5.47
CA LYS A 151 10.48 -11.49 5.29
C LYS A 151 10.65 -9.99 5.64
N GLY A 152 9.54 -9.23 5.79
CA GLY A 152 9.58 -7.77 5.94
C GLY A 152 9.82 -7.01 4.62
N TYR A 153 9.79 -7.69 3.49
CA TYR A 153 9.89 -7.12 2.15
C TYR A 153 9.21 -8.02 1.14
N ILE A 154 8.93 -7.50 -0.04
CA ILE A 154 8.55 -8.28 -1.22
C ILE A 154 9.55 -8.06 -2.35
N ASN A 155 9.58 -8.98 -3.31
CA ASN A 155 10.31 -8.78 -4.54
C ASN A 155 9.32 -8.52 -5.68
N ASP A 156 9.76 -7.78 -6.70
CA ASP A 156 9.03 -7.62 -7.96
C ASP A 156 10.00 -7.70 -9.14
N ILE A 157 9.45 -7.90 -10.34
CA ILE A 157 10.22 -7.92 -11.58
C ILE A 157 9.70 -6.78 -12.47
N LEU A 158 10.61 -5.90 -12.87
CA LEU A 158 10.35 -4.81 -13.83
C LEU A 158 11.49 -4.77 -14.83
N CYS A 159 11.19 -4.75 -16.14
CA CYS A 159 12.17 -4.77 -17.21
C CYS A 159 13.26 -5.85 -16.99
N GLU A 160 12.83 -7.08 -16.67
CA GLU A 160 13.69 -8.25 -16.40
C GLU A 160 14.63 -8.11 -15.18
N LYS A 161 14.56 -7.01 -14.45
CA LYS A 161 15.34 -6.80 -13.23
C LYS A 161 14.50 -7.09 -12.01
N LYS A 162 15.11 -7.76 -11.04
CA LYS A 162 14.48 -8.07 -9.75
C LYS A 162 14.75 -6.95 -8.74
N PHE A 163 13.67 -6.42 -8.16
CA PHE A 163 13.70 -5.36 -7.16
C PHE A 163 13.26 -5.89 -5.80
N LYS A 164 13.97 -5.52 -4.74
CA LYS A 164 13.56 -5.72 -3.36
C LYS A 164 12.83 -4.47 -2.87
N ILE A 165 11.57 -4.63 -2.48
CA ILE A 165 10.68 -3.54 -2.09
C ILE A 165 10.39 -3.65 -0.60
N SER A 166 10.84 -2.65 0.19
CA SER A 166 10.50 -2.52 1.60
C SER A 166 9.20 -1.73 1.79
N SER A 167 8.74 -1.62 3.04
CA SER A 167 7.59 -0.77 3.41
C SER A 167 7.77 0.67 2.95
N LYS A 168 8.99 1.22 3.10
CA LYS A 168 9.36 2.62 2.84
C LYS A 168 9.86 2.87 1.41
N SER A 169 10.23 1.83 0.64
CA SER A 169 10.73 2.01 -0.72
C SER A 169 9.69 2.69 -1.59
N PHE A 170 10.13 3.71 -2.34
CA PHE A 170 9.38 4.18 -3.51
C PHE A 170 9.41 3.08 -4.57
N TYR A 171 8.29 2.89 -5.23
CA TYR A 171 8.17 2.02 -6.40
C TYR A 171 7.00 2.51 -7.25
N GLN A 172 7.17 2.53 -8.56
CA GLN A 172 6.14 3.01 -9.48
C GLN A 172 4.86 2.20 -9.35
N ILE A 173 3.73 2.90 -9.23
CA ILE A 173 2.43 2.28 -8.90
C ILE A 173 1.75 1.56 -10.07
N ASN A 174 2.19 1.85 -11.30
CA ASN A 174 1.68 1.23 -12.52
C ASN A 174 2.83 0.50 -13.25
N PRO A 175 3.12 -0.76 -12.90
CA PRO A 175 4.27 -1.48 -13.45
C PRO A 175 4.17 -1.68 -14.97
N ILE A 176 2.95 -1.78 -15.53
CA ILE A 176 2.73 -1.96 -16.98
C ILE A 176 3.19 -0.71 -17.73
N GLN A 177 2.66 0.46 -17.36
CA GLN A 177 3.05 1.72 -18.01
C GLN A 177 4.48 2.13 -17.68
N THR A 178 4.98 1.79 -16.50
CA THR A 178 6.39 2.05 -16.14
C THR A 178 7.34 1.30 -17.07
N ARG A 179 7.03 0.05 -17.38
CA ARG A 179 7.83 -0.72 -18.34
C ARG A 179 7.84 -0.05 -19.71
N ILE A 180 6.67 0.32 -20.23
CA ILE A 180 6.54 0.99 -21.53
C ILE A 180 7.31 2.32 -21.53
N LEU A 181 7.18 3.12 -20.45
CA LEU A 181 7.89 4.38 -20.30
C LEU A 181 9.42 4.18 -20.35
N TYR A 182 9.94 3.21 -19.59
CA TYR A 182 11.38 2.95 -19.54
C TYR A 182 11.91 2.41 -20.86
N GLU A 183 11.22 1.46 -21.50
CA GLU A 183 11.58 0.94 -22.81
C GLU A 183 11.56 2.06 -23.88
N THR A 184 10.57 2.94 -23.83
CA THR A 184 10.48 4.09 -24.74
C THR A 184 11.65 5.07 -24.53
N ALA A 185 11.97 5.39 -23.28
CA ALA A 185 13.07 6.30 -22.95
C ALA A 185 14.43 5.71 -23.37
N ILE A 186 14.67 4.42 -23.08
CA ILE A 186 15.92 3.73 -23.46
C ILE A 186 16.07 3.70 -24.99
N ASN A 187 15.01 3.37 -25.70
CA ASN A 187 15.04 3.34 -27.18
C ASN A 187 15.28 4.73 -27.77
N ALA A 188 14.65 5.78 -27.19
CA ALA A 188 14.84 7.16 -27.65
C ALA A 188 16.27 7.70 -27.35
N ALA A 189 16.89 7.24 -26.28
CA ALA A 189 18.25 7.61 -25.92
C ALA A 189 19.30 7.03 -26.90
N ASN A 190 18.97 5.93 -27.59
CA ASN A 190 19.82 5.29 -28.61
C ASN A 190 21.29 5.12 -28.18
N LEU A 191 21.48 4.58 -26.94
CA LEU A 191 22.78 4.47 -26.30
C LEU A 191 23.66 3.42 -26.95
N SER A 192 24.96 3.73 -27.10
CA SER A 192 26.02 2.82 -27.48
C SER A 192 26.79 2.31 -26.23
N LYS A 193 27.73 1.38 -26.45
CA LYS A 193 28.53 0.82 -25.35
C LYS A 193 29.48 1.84 -24.69
N ASP A 194 29.82 2.91 -25.44
CA ASP A 194 30.80 3.92 -25.00
C ASP A 194 30.12 5.14 -24.39
N ASP A 195 28.80 5.16 -24.36
CA ASP A 195 28.04 6.29 -23.78
C ASP A 195 28.00 6.23 -22.27
N VAL A 196 28.06 7.39 -21.65
CA VAL A 196 27.88 7.59 -20.19
C VAL A 196 26.51 8.23 -19.98
N LEU A 197 25.61 7.50 -19.31
CA LEU A 197 24.28 7.99 -18.94
C LEU A 197 24.27 8.46 -17.49
N LEU A 198 23.80 9.68 -17.27
CA LEU A 198 23.45 10.18 -15.92
C LEU A 198 21.94 10.24 -15.79
N ASP A 199 21.40 9.50 -14.83
CA ASP A 199 20.01 9.58 -14.38
C ASP A 199 20.00 10.33 -13.04
N ALA A 200 19.34 11.51 -12.98
CA ALA A 200 19.38 12.44 -11.85
C ALA A 200 17.98 12.68 -11.25
#